data_475ecfa38de1dc6f65c0583ecaea84e4
#
_entry.id   475ecfa38de1dc6f65c0583ecaea84e4
#
_cell.length_a   1.000
_cell.length_b   1.000
_cell.length_c   1.000
_cell.angle_alpha   90.00
_cell.angle_beta   90.00
_cell.angle_gamma   90.00
#
_symmetry.space_group_name_H-M   'P 1'
#
loop_
_entity.id
_entity.type
_entity.pdbx_description
1 polymer ?
#
loop_
_entity_poly.entity_id
_entity_poly.type
_entity_poly.pdbx_seq_one_letter_code
_entity_poly.pdbx_strand_id
1 'polypeptide(L)'
;LAIAGIIPFSGFFSKDEILSSCLGYSWVAYAWMSMVAGLTAFYMFRLYYLIFWWKEHKVREGHHAPHDQPWTMSLPLIILAAISCVAGFIPFGKFVSWNGEPYDFMAHFDWSVAGVSLAVAVLAILLATVMYRKENSLPAKFKNALPALWTWCFHRFYWDELYMFITHKIIFNSICKPIAWFDRHIIDGTMDAFASVTNKASWSIRGLQSGSIQMYVWVYLIGALLLGAVTVICLI
;
A
#
# COMPACT_ATOMS: atom_id res chain seq x y z
N LEU A 1 0.30 -2.32 22.69
CA LEU A 1 0.07 -3.57 23.43
C LEU A 1 -0.35 -4.71 22.49
N ALA A 2 -1.35 -4.51 21.62
CA ALA A 2 -1.83 -5.54 20.70
C ALA A 2 -0.71 -6.08 19.80
N ILE A 3 0.07 -5.19 19.14
CA ILE A 3 1.19 -5.56 18.27
C ILE A 3 2.32 -6.24 19.07
N ALA A 4 2.52 -5.85 20.32
CA ALA A 4 3.52 -6.48 21.18
C ALA A 4 3.11 -7.92 21.59
N GLY A 5 1.85 -8.31 21.43
CA GLY A 5 1.36 -9.64 21.77
C GLY A 5 1.12 -9.84 23.27
N ILE A 6 0.46 -8.87 23.91
CA ILE A 6 0.12 -8.93 25.34
C ILE A 6 -1.36 -9.28 25.49
N ILE A 7 -1.68 -10.10 26.47
CA ILE A 7 -3.06 -10.41 26.87
C ILE A 7 -3.73 -9.13 27.44
N PRO A 8 -4.99 -8.84 27.12
CA PRO A 8 -6.00 -9.64 26.40
C PRO A 8 -6.16 -9.29 24.91
N PHE A 9 -5.22 -8.59 24.32
CA PHE A 9 -5.34 -8.08 22.95
C PHE A 9 -5.30 -9.18 21.90
N SER A 10 -6.02 -8.95 20.79
CA SER A 10 -6.16 -9.89 19.65
C SER A 10 -4.82 -10.34 19.05
N GLY A 11 -3.80 -9.45 19.07
CA GLY A 11 -2.46 -9.78 18.58
C GLY A 11 -1.73 -10.87 19.37
N PHE A 12 -2.09 -11.12 20.61
CA PHE A 12 -1.55 -12.25 21.38
C PHE A 12 -2.01 -13.57 20.79
N PHE A 13 -3.32 -13.75 20.57
CA PHE A 13 -3.90 -14.99 20.07
C PHE A 13 -3.37 -15.36 18.67
N SER A 14 -3.30 -14.40 17.76
CA SER A 14 -2.76 -14.66 16.41
C SER A 14 -1.26 -15.01 16.40
N LYS A 15 -0.47 -14.36 17.26
CA LYS A 15 0.96 -14.71 17.39
C LYS A 15 1.17 -16.08 17.98
N ASP A 16 0.39 -16.44 18.97
CA ASP A 16 0.48 -17.73 19.64
C ASP A 16 0.15 -18.87 18.68
N GLU A 17 -0.88 -18.73 17.87
CA GLU A 17 -1.25 -19.70 16.83
C GLU A 17 -0.15 -19.88 15.79
N ILE A 18 0.48 -18.80 15.33
CA ILE A 18 1.62 -18.86 14.40
C ILE A 18 2.81 -19.58 15.06
N LEU A 19 3.12 -19.25 16.32
CA LEU A 19 4.24 -19.86 17.03
C LEU A 19 4.00 -21.35 17.29
N SER A 20 2.77 -21.74 17.66
CA SER A 20 2.36 -23.12 17.82
C SER A 20 2.51 -23.92 16.53
N SER A 21 2.03 -23.35 15.41
CA SER A 21 2.20 -23.96 14.08
C SER A 21 3.67 -24.08 13.67
N CYS A 22 4.51 -23.10 14.01
CA CYS A 22 5.96 -23.17 13.74
C CYS A 22 6.64 -24.27 14.58
N LEU A 23 6.22 -24.45 15.83
CA LEU A 23 6.75 -25.51 16.69
C LEU A 23 6.39 -26.90 16.15
N GLY A 24 5.17 -27.07 15.64
CA GLY A 24 4.75 -28.32 14.96
C GLY A 24 5.54 -28.62 13.69
N TYR A 25 6.06 -27.61 13.00
CA TYR A 25 6.87 -27.78 11.81
C TYR A 25 8.37 -27.98 12.13
N SER A 26 8.98 -27.11 12.94
CA SER A 26 10.41 -27.15 13.27
C SER A 26 10.73 -26.30 14.48
N TRP A 27 11.53 -26.83 15.39
CA TRP A 27 12.01 -26.10 16.56
C TRP A 27 12.86 -24.86 16.16
N VAL A 28 13.61 -24.93 15.07
CA VAL A 28 14.40 -23.80 14.55
C VAL A 28 13.49 -22.67 14.07
N ALA A 29 12.42 -23.00 13.35
CA ALA A 29 11.42 -22.02 12.92
C ALA A 29 10.74 -21.35 14.12
N TYR A 30 10.36 -22.11 15.12
CA TYR A 30 9.80 -21.60 16.35
C TYR A 30 10.74 -20.64 17.09
N ALA A 31 12.02 -21.00 17.26
CA ALA A 31 13.00 -20.15 17.91
C ALA A 31 13.21 -18.83 17.16
N TRP A 32 13.29 -18.89 15.83
CA TRP A 32 13.45 -17.72 14.98
C TRP A 32 12.23 -16.80 15.05
N MET A 33 11.03 -17.34 14.96
CA MET A 33 9.79 -16.57 15.06
C MET A 33 9.56 -15.98 16.45
N SER A 34 9.96 -16.69 17.52
CA SER A 34 9.94 -16.17 18.88
C SER A 34 10.89 -15.00 19.08
N MET A 35 12.08 -15.05 18.48
CA MET A 35 13.01 -13.93 18.45
C MET A 35 12.41 -12.71 17.72
N VAL A 36 11.77 -12.91 16.56
CA VAL A 36 11.09 -11.85 15.82
C VAL A 36 9.94 -11.25 16.63
N ALA A 37 9.18 -12.08 17.35
CA ALA A 37 8.11 -11.61 18.23
C ALA A 37 8.64 -10.73 19.37
N GLY A 38 9.76 -11.11 19.98
CA GLY A 38 10.45 -10.30 20.99
C GLY A 38 10.98 -8.97 20.43
N LEU A 39 11.61 -8.99 19.27
CA LEU A 39 12.05 -7.76 18.58
C LEU A 39 10.87 -6.84 18.27
N THR A 40 9.71 -7.39 17.90
CA THR A 40 8.49 -6.63 17.65
C THR A 40 8.02 -5.91 18.93
N ALA A 41 7.97 -6.59 20.05
CA ALA A 41 7.62 -5.98 21.33
C ALA A 41 8.63 -4.89 21.73
N PHE A 42 9.91 -5.14 21.52
CA PHE A 42 10.98 -4.19 21.83
C PHE A 42 10.86 -2.89 21.04
N TYR A 43 10.75 -2.96 19.68
CA TYR A 43 10.70 -1.74 18.88
C TYR A 43 9.41 -0.95 19.07
N MET A 44 8.29 -1.61 19.35
CA MET A 44 7.02 -0.94 19.65
C MET A 44 7.11 -0.13 20.96
N PHE A 45 7.71 -0.70 22.00
CA PHE A 45 7.90 0.03 23.26
C PHE A 45 9.00 1.07 23.18
N ARG A 46 10.05 0.84 22.39
CA ARG A 46 11.00 1.90 22.04
C ARG A 46 10.30 3.10 21.42
N LEU A 47 9.44 2.88 20.42
CA LEU A 47 8.66 3.94 19.77
C LEU A 47 7.78 4.67 20.78
N TYR A 48 7.07 3.92 21.63
CA TYR A 48 6.22 4.48 22.67
C TYR A 48 6.99 5.39 23.63
N TYR A 49 8.13 4.94 24.14
CA TYR A 49 8.94 5.75 25.07
C TYR A 49 9.53 6.98 24.41
N LEU A 50 9.99 6.89 23.18
CA LEU A 50 10.55 8.03 22.46
C LEU A 50 9.50 9.11 22.14
N ILE A 51 8.24 8.73 21.92
CA ILE A 51 7.16 9.69 21.59
C ILE A 51 6.57 10.30 22.87
N PHE A 52 6.23 9.48 23.86
CA PHE A 52 5.41 9.94 24.99
C PHE A 52 6.20 10.25 26.27
N TRP A 53 7.45 9.77 26.43
CA TRP A 53 8.19 9.90 27.67
C TRP A 53 9.45 10.77 27.57
N TRP A 54 9.89 11.07 26.36
CA TRP A 54 11.04 11.96 26.17
C TRP A 54 10.61 13.42 26.23
N LYS A 55 11.57 14.31 26.56
CA LYS A 55 11.35 15.76 26.56
C LYS A 55 10.90 16.23 25.19
N GLU A 56 9.97 17.18 25.17
CA GLU A 56 9.52 17.86 23.96
C GLU A 56 10.73 18.35 23.16
N HIS A 57 10.83 17.92 21.92
CA HIS A 57 11.78 18.51 20.99
C HIS A 57 11.34 19.95 20.75
N LYS A 58 12.28 20.91 20.86
CA LYS A 58 12.00 22.31 20.51
C LYS A 58 11.33 22.32 19.15
N VAL A 59 10.13 22.87 19.13
CA VAL A 59 9.37 23.09 17.88
C VAL A 59 10.27 23.88 16.94
N ARG A 60 10.59 23.35 15.77
CA ARG A 60 11.34 24.06 14.75
C ARG A 60 10.59 25.32 14.39
N GLU A 61 11.30 26.45 14.31
CA GLU A 61 10.69 27.73 13.89
C GLU A 61 9.90 27.52 12.58
N GLY A 62 8.59 27.86 12.62
CA GLY A 62 7.66 27.63 11.49
C GLY A 62 6.76 26.40 11.58
N HIS A 63 6.89 25.54 12.57
CA HIS A 63 5.95 24.46 12.82
C HIS A 63 5.00 24.79 13.98
N HIS A 64 3.71 24.48 13.82
CA HIS A 64 2.75 24.60 14.89
C HIS A 64 3.08 23.62 16.03
N ALA A 65 2.86 24.06 17.27
CA ALA A 65 2.98 23.18 18.43
C ALA A 65 2.00 22.00 18.28
N PRO A 66 2.39 20.79 18.72
CA PRO A 66 1.48 19.65 18.74
C PRO A 66 0.21 20.02 19.53
N HIS A 67 -0.95 19.76 18.97
CA HIS A 67 -2.24 19.95 19.61
C HIS A 67 -3.04 18.64 19.60
N ASP A 68 -3.95 18.49 20.52
CA ASP A 68 -4.79 17.31 20.60
C ASP A 68 -5.69 17.20 19.37
N GLN A 69 -5.90 15.97 18.92
CA GLN A 69 -6.72 15.70 17.75
C GLN A 69 -8.22 15.94 18.05
N PRO A 70 -8.99 16.41 17.05
CA PRO A 70 -10.43 16.61 17.21
C PRO A 70 -11.13 15.29 17.53
N TRP A 71 -12.25 15.37 18.23
CA TRP A 71 -13.04 14.21 18.66
C TRP A 71 -13.43 13.28 17.51
N THR A 72 -13.59 13.83 16.30
CA THR A 72 -13.88 13.06 15.07
C THR A 72 -12.79 12.04 14.71
N MET A 73 -11.53 12.27 15.11
CA MET A 73 -10.45 11.32 14.93
C MET A 73 -10.25 10.41 16.15
N SER A 74 -10.51 10.93 17.35
CA SER A 74 -10.33 10.17 18.59
C SER A 74 -11.36 9.07 18.74
N LEU A 75 -12.63 9.33 18.37
CA LEU A 75 -13.71 8.36 18.48
C LEU A 75 -13.46 7.05 17.70
N PRO A 76 -13.10 7.07 16.42
CA PRO A 76 -12.77 5.84 15.70
C PRO A 76 -11.60 5.07 16.33
N LEU A 77 -10.58 5.76 16.85
CA LEU A 77 -9.43 5.13 17.50
C LEU A 77 -9.84 4.42 18.80
N ILE A 78 -10.74 5.03 19.60
CA ILE A 78 -11.28 4.42 20.82
C ILE A 78 -12.08 3.16 20.47
N ILE A 79 -12.92 3.21 19.43
CA ILE A 79 -13.70 2.07 18.97
C ILE A 79 -12.77 0.94 18.52
N LEU A 80 -11.75 1.24 17.71
CA LEU A 80 -10.76 0.26 17.25
C LEU A 80 -9.97 -0.34 18.41
N ALA A 81 -9.62 0.45 19.41
CA ALA A 81 -8.95 -0.03 20.61
C ALA A 81 -9.83 -0.99 21.39
N ALA A 82 -11.12 -0.67 21.57
CA ALA A 82 -12.09 -1.53 22.22
C ALA A 82 -12.28 -2.85 21.45
N ILE A 83 -12.43 -2.79 20.13
CA ILE A 83 -12.53 -3.99 19.28
C ILE A 83 -11.25 -4.84 19.42
N SER A 84 -10.07 -4.24 19.42
CA SER A 84 -8.79 -4.94 19.58
C SER A 84 -8.69 -5.72 20.91
N CYS A 85 -9.36 -5.27 21.97
CA CYS A 85 -9.42 -5.99 23.25
C CYS A 85 -10.34 -7.21 23.20
N VAL A 86 -11.41 -7.15 22.39
CA VAL A 86 -12.47 -8.18 22.37
C VAL A 86 -12.27 -9.18 21.23
N ALA A 87 -11.74 -8.74 20.09
CA ALA A 87 -11.66 -9.54 18.87
C ALA A 87 -10.86 -10.85 19.03
N GLY A 88 -9.88 -10.89 19.96
CA GLY A 88 -9.11 -12.10 20.22
C GLY A 88 -9.91 -13.26 20.82
N PHE A 89 -11.07 -12.97 21.43
CA PHE A 89 -11.94 -13.98 22.02
C PHE A 89 -13.00 -14.50 21.05
N ILE A 90 -13.12 -13.90 19.87
CA ILE A 90 -14.06 -14.35 18.82
C ILE A 90 -13.46 -15.56 18.11
N PRO A 91 -14.17 -16.70 18.06
CA PRO A 91 -13.65 -17.94 17.44
C PRO A 91 -13.70 -17.84 15.90
N PHE A 92 -12.86 -17.00 15.30
CA PHE A 92 -12.83 -16.82 13.86
C PHE A 92 -12.56 -18.12 13.08
N GLY A 93 -11.79 -19.04 13.66
CA GLY A 93 -11.51 -20.34 13.06
C GLY A 93 -12.75 -21.16 12.73
N LYS A 94 -13.86 -20.92 13.44
CA LYS A 94 -15.15 -21.60 13.14
C LYS A 94 -15.81 -21.06 11.88
N PHE A 95 -15.46 -19.86 11.45
CA PHE A 95 -16.03 -19.21 10.25
C PHE A 95 -15.12 -19.34 9.03
N VAL A 96 -13.82 -19.57 9.24
CA VAL A 96 -12.82 -19.66 8.17
C VAL A 96 -12.17 -21.05 8.25
N SER A 97 -12.72 -22.02 7.52
CA SER A 97 -12.16 -23.36 7.43
C SER A 97 -11.77 -23.68 5.99
N TRP A 98 -10.59 -24.26 5.80
CA TRP A 98 -10.12 -24.71 4.47
C TRP A 98 -10.90 -25.95 4.00
N ASN A 99 -11.21 -26.87 4.91
CA ASN A 99 -11.83 -28.17 4.59
C ASN A 99 -13.32 -28.24 4.96
N GLY A 100 -13.97 -27.11 5.29
CA GLY A 100 -15.35 -27.11 5.80
C GLY A 100 -15.48 -27.57 7.24
N GLU A 101 -14.42 -28.01 7.90
CA GLU A 101 -14.41 -28.35 9.32
C GLU A 101 -14.06 -27.12 10.17
N PRO A 102 -14.87 -26.76 11.16
CA PRO A 102 -14.61 -25.60 12.00
C PRO A 102 -13.36 -25.84 12.86
N TYR A 103 -12.33 -24.99 12.67
CA TYR A 103 -11.15 -24.98 13.50
C TYR A 103 -11.47 -24.37 14.86
N ASP A 104 -11.32 -25.14 15.92
CA ASP A 104 -11.50 -24.65 17.29
C ASP A 104 -10.14 -24.29 17.90
N PHE A 105 -9.85 -22.97 17.90
CA PHE A 105 -8.62 -22.42 18.47
C PHE A 105 -8.39 -22.84 19.92
N MET A 106 -9.45 -22.84 20.75
CA MET A 106 -9.33 -23.16 22.16
C MET A 106 -8.95 -24.63 22.43
N ALA A 107 -9.32 -25.55 21.51
CA ALA A 107 -8.95 -26.95 21.62
C ALA A 107 -7.47 -27.20 21.28
N HIS A 108 -6.86 -26.31 20.48
CA HIS A 108 -5.46 -26.43 20.04
C HIS A 108 -4.53 -25.41 20.73
N PHE A 109 -5.04 -24.68 21.73
CA PHE A 109 -4.25 -23.68 22.44
C PHE A 109 -3.19 -24.35 23.34
N ASP A 110 -1.94 -24.08 23.03
CA ASP A 110 -0.79 -24.64 23.74
C ASP A 110 -0.27 -23.66 24.80
N TRP A 111 -0.62 -23.91 26.06
CA TRP A 111 -0.22 -23.07 27.19
C TRP A 111 1.29 -22.94 27.37
N SER A 112 2.07 -23.91 26.90
CA SER A 112 3.53 -23.86 26.98
C SER A 112 4.09 -22.84 26.00
N VAL A 113 3.59 -22.82 24.76
CA VAL A 113 3.96 -21.84 23.72
C VAL A 113 3.54 -20.43 24.14
N ALA A 114 2.29 -20.28 24.60
CA ALA A 114 1.73 -19.02 25.08
C ALA A 114 2.55 -18.43 26.24
N GLY A 115 2.95 -19.27 27.19
CA GLY A 115 3.78 -18.86 28.32
C GLY A 115 5.16 -18.35 27.89
N VAL A 116 5.81 -19.04 26.96
CA VAL A 116 7.12 -18.64 26.40
C VAL A 116 6.98 -17.36 25.59
N SER A 117 5.99 -17.26 24.71
CA SER A 117 5.77 -16.06 23.89
C SER A 117 5.51 -14.81 24.73
N LEU A 118 4.68 -14.94 25.79
CA LEU A 118 4.43 -13.86 26.73
C LEU A 118 5.69 -13.49 27.53
N ALA A 119 6.46 -14.47 28.00
CA ALA A 119 7.72 -14.21 28.70
C ALA A 119 8.73 -13.44 27.81
N VAL A 120 8.88 -13.85 26.55
CA VAL A 120 9.76 -13.16 25.58
C VAL A 120 9.27 -11.73 25.34
N ALA A 121 7.96 -11.53 25.18
CA ALA A 121 7.40 -10.18 24.99
C ALA A 121 7.63 -9.29 26.20
N VAL A 122 7.38 -9.79 27.43
CA VAL A 122 7.61 -9.03 28.67
C VAL A 122 9.08 -8.71 28.88
N LEU A 123 9.99 -9.65 28.64
CA LEU A 123 11.43 -9.40 28.73
C LEU A 123 11.89 -8.33 27.73
N ALA A 124 11.39 -8.39 26.50
CA ALA A 124 11.67 -7.39 25.48
C ALA A 124 11.16 -5.98 25.86
N ILE A 125 9.97 -5.91 26.46
CA ILE A 125 9.40 -4.65 26.98
C ILE A 125 10.21 -4.11 28.15
N LEU A 126 10.59 -4.96 29.08
CA LEU A 126 11.47 -4.55 30.20
C LEU A 126 12.81 -4.01 29.69
N LEU A 127 13.42 -4.67 28.73
CA LEU A 127 14.65 -4.20 28.09
C LEU A 127 14.45 -2.84 27.42
N ALA A 128 13.37 -2.66 26.66
CA ALA A 128 13.03 -1.37 26.04
C ALA A 128 12.80 -0.28 27.10
N THR A 129 12.15 -0.61 28.21
CA THR A 129 11.91 0.29 29.33
C THR A 129 13.21 0.77 29.96
N VAL A 130 14.13 -0.13 30.24
CA VAL A 130 15.44 0.21 30.82
C VAL A 130 16.26 1.09 29.88
N MET A 131 16.18 0.82 28.57
CA MET A 131 16.98 1.55 27.57
C MET A 131 16.39 2.91 27.20
N TYR A 132 15.05 3.06 27.15
CA TYR A 132 14.40 4.21 26.51
C TYR A 132 13.45 5.01 27.39
N ARG A 133 13.10 4.56 28.59
CA ARG A 133 12.20 5.32 29.48
C ARG A 133 12.82 6.66 29.95
N LYS A 134 14.14 6.69 30.15
CA LYS A 134 14.89 7.88 30.50
C LYS A 134 16.04 8.06 29.52
N GLU A 135 16.51 9.30 29.35
CA GLU A 135 17.74 9.56 28.59
C GLU A 135 18.88 8.72 29.14
N ASN A 136 19.39 7.81 28.33
CA ASN A 136 20.42 6.87 28.72
C ASN A 136 21.51 6.77 27.64
N SER A 137 22.76 6.57 28.08
CA SER A 137 23.88 6.38 27.15
C SER A 137 23.97 4.96 26.57
N LEU A 138 23.16 4.01 27.02
CA LEU A 138 23.18 2.62 26.55
C LEU A 138 23.00 2.49 25.04
N PRO A 139 22.00 3.12 24.39
CA PRO A 139 21.85 3.04 22.94
C PRO A 139 23.08 3.56 22.18
N ALA A 140 23.71 4.63 22.69
CA ALA A 140 24.92 5.18 22.08
C ALA A 140 26.11 4.23 22.24
N LYS A 141 26.24 3.55 23.39
CA LYS A 141 27.26 2.53 23.59
C LYS A 141 27.14 1.36 22.66
N PHE A 142 25.90 0.84 22.42
CA PHE A 142 25.64 -0.21 21.45
C PHE A 142 25.98 0.21 20.02
N LYS A 143 25.59 1.44 19.63
CA LYS A 143 25.97 2.00 18.33
C LYS A 143 27.49 2.02 18.13
N ASN A 144 28.23 2.46 19.14
CA ASN A 144 29.68 2.56 19.06
C ASN A 144 30.38 1.19 19.15
N ALA A 145 29.79 0.21 19.82
CA ALA A 145 30.33 -1.14 19.91
C ALA A 145 30.19 -1.93 18.59
N LEU A 146 29.12 -1.71 17.85
CA LEU A 146 28.81 -2.43 16.60
C LEU A 146 28.45 -1.46 15.45
N PRO A 147 29.40 -0.61 15.01
CA PRO A 147 29.11 0.45 14.05
C PRO A 147 28.68 -0.08 12.68
N ALA A 148 29.29 -1.18 12.22
CA ALA A 148 28.93 -1.80 10.94
C ALA A 148 27.51 -2.34 10.94
N LEU A 149 27.13 -3.09 11.98
CA LEU A 149 25.78 -3.63 12.14
C LEU A 149 24.74 -2.50 12.27
N TRP A 150 25.09 -1.47 13.05
CA TRP A 150 24.22 -0.30 13.19
C TRP A 150 23.98 0.40 11.84
N THR A 151 25.04 0.62 11.06
CA THR A 151 24.93 1.24 9.73
C THR A 151 24.05 0.40 8.79
N TRP A 152 24.24 -0.90 8.80
CA TRP A 152 23.46 -1.85 8.01
C TRP A 152 21.96 -1.80 8.36
N CYS A 153 21.66 -1.87 9.66
CA CYS A 153 20.28 -1.77 10.14
C CYS A 153 19.67 -0.38 9.89
N PHE A 154 20.48 0.70 10.05
CA PHE A 154 20.03 2.07 9.81
C PHE A 154 19.64 2.31 8.36
N HIS A 155 20.40 1.77 7.42
CA HIS A 155 20.07 1.78 5.98
C HIS A 155 19.10 0.68 5.58
N ARG A 156 18.41 0.03 6.53
CA ARG A 156 17.41 -1.00 6.26
C ARG A 156 17.95 -2.12 5.37
N PHE A 157 19.20 -2.55 5.64
CA PHE A 157 19.93 -3.57 4.87
C PHE A 157 20.11 -3.20 3.39
N TYR A 158 20.03 -1.94 3.03
CA TYR A 158 20.10 -1.41 1.66
C TYR A 158 19.01 -1.93 0.72
N TRP A 159 17.89 -2.42 1.28
CA TRP A 159 16.75 -2.89 0.48
C TRP A 159 16.06 -1.74 -0.23
N ASP A 160 15.95 -0.58 0.38
CA ASP A 160 15.34 0.59 -0.24
C ASP A 160 16.15 1.05 -1.46
N GLU A 161 17.48 1.07 -1.35
CA GLU A 161 18.38 1.41 -2.45
C GLU A 161 18.26 0.40 -3.60
N LEU A 162 18.15 -0.90 -3.28
CA LEU A 162 17.95 -1.95 -4.28
C LEU A 162 16.60 -1.78 -5.00
N TYR A 163 15.52 -1.55 -4.26
CA TYR A 163 14.20 -1.32 -4.84
C TYR A 163 14.15 -0.04 -5.67
N MET A 164 14.77 1.03 -5.21
CA MET A 164 14.86 2.29 -5.96
C MET A 164 15.66 2.11 -7.25
N PHE A 165 16.76 1.35 -7.20
CA PHE A 165 17.53 1.02 -8.40
C PHE A 165 16.69 0.24 -9.41
N ILE A 166 16.02 -0.83 -8.99
CA ILE A 166 15.16 -1.65 -9.85
C ILE A 166 14.02 -0.81 -10.42
N THR A 167 13.32 -0.08 -9.56
CA THR A 167 12.14 0.71 -9.96
C THR A 167 12.52 1.84 -10.92
N HIS A 168 13.49 2.69 -10.54
CA HIS A 168 13.82 3.86 -11.37
C HIS A 168 14.67 3.50 -12.58
N LYS A 169 15.68 2.66 -12.43
CA LYS A 169 16.63 2.42 -13.50
C LYS A 169 16.15 1.35 -14.48
N ILE A 170 15.52 0.27 -13.97
CA ILE A 170 15.05 -0.81 -14.81
C ILE A 170 13.60 -0.56 -15.26
N ILE A 171 12.67 -0.43 -14.33
CA ILE A 171 11.25 -0.34 -14.67
C ILE A 171 10.93 0.99 -15.35
N PHE A 172 11.19 2.12 -14.69
CA PHE A 172 10.81 3.43 -15.25
C PHE A 172 11.60 3.79 -16.51
N ASN A 173 12.93 3.66 -16.51
CA ASN A 173 13.73 4.10 -17.64
C ASN A 173 13.67 3.13 -18.82
N SER A 174 13.70 1.81 -18.59
CA SER A 174 13.79 0.82 -19.67
C SER A 174 12.44 0.29 -20.14
N ILE A 175 11.41 0.37 -19.32
CA ILE A 175 10.07 -0.15 -19.66
C ILE A 175 9.06 0.99 -19.80
N CYS A 176 8.86 1.78 -18.75
CA CYS A 176 7.78 2.77 -18.75
C CYS A 176 8.03 3.92 -19.74
N LYS A 177 9.25 4.42 -19.87
CA LYS A 177 9.55 5.51 -20.82
C LYS A 177 9.33 5.14 -22.28
N PRO A 178 9.82 3.99 -22.79
CA PRO A 178 9.54 3.55 -24.16
C PRO A 178 8.04 3.33 -24.40
N ILE A 179 7.31 2.74 -23.45
CA ILE A 179 5.85 2.54 -23.55
C ILE A 179 5.13 3.88 -23.59
N ALA A 180 5.47 4.81 -22.71
CA ALA A 180 4.89 6.16 -22.71
C ALA A 180 5.23 6.97 -23.97
N TRP A 181 6.42 6.76 -24.53
CA TRP A 181 6.78 7.37 -25.82
C TRP A 181 5.92 6.79 -26.94
N PHE A 182 5.77 5.46 -26.99
CA PHE A 182 4.94 4.79 -27.99
C PHE A 182 3.47 5.26 -27.89
N ASP A 183 2.93 5.32 -26.71
CA ASP A 183 1.56 5.78 -26.45
C ASP A 183 1.33 7.20 -27.00
N ARG A 184 2.19 8.15 -26.61
CA ARG A 184 2.06 9.56 -27.02
C ARG A 184 2.30 9.79 -28.51
N HIS A 185 3.30 9.12 -29.14
CA HIS A 185 3.69 9.41 -30.51
C HIS A 185 2.93 8.56 -31.53
N ILE A 186 2.61 7.34 -31.18
CA ILE A 186 1.94 6.43 -32.13
C ILE A 186 0.43 6.40 -31.87
N ILE A 187 -0.02 6.11 -30.67
CA ILE A 187 -1.45 6.00 -30.40
C ILE A 187 -2.11 7.38 -30.46
N ASP A 188 -1.69 8.32 -29.64
CA ASP A 188 -2.25 9.68 -29.64
C ASP A 188 -1.98 10.39 -30.95
N GLY A 189 -0.77 10.25 -31.52
CA GLY A 189 -0.42 10.84 -32.80
C GLY A 189 -1.26 10.34 -33.96
N THR A 190 -1.65 9.06 -33.99
CA THR A 190 -2.57 8.53 -35.02
C THR A 190 -3.98 9.09 -34.84
N MET A 191 -4.48 9.18 -33.61
CA MET A 191 -5.79 9.78 -33.33
C MET A 191 -5.85 11.26 -33.70
N ASP A 192 -4.82 12.02 -33.41
CA ASP A 192 -4.69 13.43 -33.81
C ASP A 192 -4.59 13.59 -35.35
N ALA A 193 -3.92 12.65 -36.00
CA ALA A 193 -3.88 12.64 -37.48
C ALA A 193 -5.28 12.40 -38.06
N PHE A 194 -6.04 11.42 -37.56
CA PHE A 194 -7.44 11.19 -37.98
C PHE A 194 -8.32 12.41 -37.74
N ALA A 195 -8.22 13.04 -36.58
CA ALA A 195 -8.95 14.25 -36.26
C ALA A 195 -8.59 15.40 -37.23
N SER A 196 -7.30 15.56 -37.53
CA SER A 196 -6.79 16.58 -38.49
C SER A 196 -7.29 16.33 -39.90
N VAL A 197 -7.26 15.08 -40.39
CA VAL A 197 -7.78 14.70 -41.70
C VAL A 197 -9.28 14.97 -41.75
N THR A 198 -10.03 14.59 -40.77
CA THR A 198 -11.47 14.85 -40.70
C THR A 198 -11.81 16.32 -40.69
N ASN A 199 -11.06 17.12 -39.93
CA ASN A 199 -11.21 18.59 -39.94
C ASN A 199 -10.87 19.20 -41.32
N LYS A 200 -9.76 18.80 -41.96
CA LYS A 200 -9.43 19.26 -43.29
C LYS A 200 -10.48 18.90 -44.34
N ALA A 201 -11.00 17.67 -44.29
CA ALA A 201 -12.09 17.24 -45.16
C ALA A 201 -13.34 18.08 -44.91
N SER A 202 -13.72 18.29 -43.65
CA SER A 202 -14.87 19.14 -43.27
C SER A 202 -14.73 20.56 -43.83
N TRP A 203 -13.52 21.18 -43.69
CA TRP A 203 -13.27 22.50 -44.24
C TRP A 203 -13.39 22.54 -45.78
N SER A 204 -12.92 21.51 -46.47
CA SER A 204 -13.01 21.41 -47.94
C SER A 204 -14.46 21.28 -48.39
N ILE A 205 -15.28 20.54 -47.67
CA ILE A 205 -16.70 20.31 -47.99
C ILE A 205 -17.57 21.51 -47.60
N ARG A 206 -17.15 22.30 -46.59
CA ARG A 206 -17.89 23.49 -46.14
C ARG A 206 -18.25 24.48 -47.26
N GLY A 207 -17.40 24.61 -48.26
CA GLY A 207 -17.68 25.45 -49.42
C GLY A 207 -18.89 25.06 -50.26
N LEU A 208 -19.34 23.81 -50.14
CA LEU A 208 -20.54 23.32 -50.79
C LEU A 208 -21.83 23.82 -50.10
N GLN A 209 -21.75 24.23 -48.88
CA GLN A 209 -22.85 24.81 -48.10
C GLN A 209 -22.83 26.34 -48.18
N SER A 210 -23.26 26.88 -49.33
CA SER A 210 -23.26 28.33 -49.57
C SER A 210 -24.38 29.08 -48.83
N GLY A 211 -25.34 28.37 -48.22
CA GLY A 211 -26.54 28.97 -47.59
C GLY A 211 -27.55 29.54 -48.59
N SER A 212 -27.31 29.46 -49.88
CA SER A 212 -28.17 29.96 -50.93
C SER A 212 -29.12 28.84 -51.39
N ILE A 213 -30.42 28.99 -51.16
CA ILE A 213 -31.45 28.03 -51.58
C ILE A 213 -31.42 27.82 -53.12
N GLN A 214 -31.17 28.85 -53.86
CA GLN A 214 -31.08 28.78 -55.33
C GLN A 214 -29.97 27.87 -55.81
N MET A 215 -28.82 27.91 -55.11
CA MET A 215 -27.66 27.05 -55.45
C MET A 215 -27.97 25.59 -55.15
N TYR A 216 -28.66 25.28 -54.06
CA TYR A 216 -29.08 23.91 -53.71
C TYR A 216 -30.07 23.34 -54.74
N VAL A 217 -31.03 24.17 -55.18
CA VAL A 217 -31.99 23.77 -56.23
C VAL A 217 -31.26 23.43 -57.54
N TRP A 218 -30.31 24.23 -57.97
CA TRP A 218 -29.51 23.96 -59.17
C TRP A 218 -28.69 22.67 -59.06
N VAL A 219 -28.04 22.44 -57.91
CA VAL A 219 -27.26 21.23 -57.67
C VAL A 219 -28.17 20.00 -57.68
N TYR A 220 -29.36 20.10 -57.07
CA TYR A 220 -30.34 19.03 -57.05
C TYR A 220 -30.84 18.71 -58.50
N LEU A 221 -31.20 19.73 -59.29
CA LEU A 221 -31.66 19.55 -60.65
C LEU A 221 -30.56 18.91 -61.55
N ILE A 222 -29.33 19.37 -61.44
CA ILE A 222 -28.22 18.82 -62.20
C ILE A 222 -27.98 17.36 -61.79
N GLY A 223 -27.99 17.08 -60.51
CA GLY A 223 -27.86 15.69 -59.97
C GLY A 223 -28.96 14.75 -60.45
N ALA A 224 -30.20 15.21 -60.45
CA ALA A 224 -31.37 14.43 -60.97
C ALA A 224 -31.26 14.17 -62.48
N LEU A 225 -30.84 15.18 -63.26
CA LEU A 225 -30.61 15.04 -64.73
C LEU A 225 -29.46 14.06 -65.01
N LEU A 226 -28.35 14.15 -64.28
CA LEU A 226 -27.22 13.22 -64.40
C LEU A 226 -27.64 11.78 -64.08
N LEU A 227 -28.37 11.55 -62.98
CA LEU A 227 -28.88 10.25 -62.61
C LEU A 227 -29.81 9.71 -63.70
N GLY A 228 -30.72 10.56 -64.23
CA GLY A 228 -31.60 10.17 -65.34
C GLY A 228 -30.85 9.81 -66.61
N ALA A 229 -29.82 10.56 -66.97
CA ALA A 229 -28.97 10.26 -68.13
C ALA A 229 -28.19 8.94 -67.93
N VAL A 230 -27.61 8.71 -66.75
CA VAL A 230 -26.92 7.45 -66.45
C VAL A 230 -27.88 6.25 -66.52
N THR A 231 -29.07 6.37 -65.98
CA THR A 231 -30.06 5.29 -66.05
C THR A 231 -30.47 4.99 -67.48
N VAL A 232 -30.66 5.99 -68.33
CA VAL A 232 -30.99 5.78 -69.79
C VAL A 232 -29.80 5.12 -70.50
N ILE A 233 -28.55 5.54 -70.23
CA ILE A 233 -27.35 4.94 -70.86
C ILE A 233 -27.17 3.47 -70.41
N CYS A 234 -27.50 3.16 -69.16
CA CYS A 234 -27.38 1.78 -68.67
C CYS A 234 -28.52 0.86 -69.13
N LEU A 235 -29.64 1.41 -69.62
CA LEU A 235 -30.78 0.66 -70.11
C LEU A 235 -30.75 0.44 -71.65
N ILE A 236 -29.89 1.13 -72.41
CA ILE A 236 -29.58 0.92 -73.78
C ILE A 236 -28.35 0.04 -73.93
#